data_66c8c72d1c16664a7f577ceb72046f0e
#
_entry.id   66c8c72d1c16664a7f577ceb72046f0e
#
_cell.length_a   1.000
_cell.length_b   1.000
_cell.length_c   1.000
_cell.angle_alpha   90.00
_cell.angle_beta   90.00
_cell.angle_gamma   90.00
#
_symmetry.space_group_name_H-M   'P 1'
#
loop_
_entity.id
_entity.type
_entity.pdbx_description
1 polymer ?
#
loop_
_entity_poly.entity_id
_entity_poly.type
_entity_poly.pdbx_seq_one_letter_code
_entity_poly.pdbx_strand_id
1 'polypeptide(L)'
;MNGGQHVKKVTAFVGSARKKHTYDAAVQFLSNLQSMGDIEGEIVRLSDYRLEICKGCCVCFQKGEEHCPLKDDRDVLIEKMMASDGVVLASPNYSFQVSAIMKAFLDRLGFAFHRPRFFGKTFTSIVAQGIYGGNKLVDYLDFVGFGLGFNTVKGSCIMTIDPVTEKQQHKIDRTLAAQARRFYARLEKPAYPVPTWLQLMIFRMGRTKIRLELDDSSRDYAYYAGKGWLESDYYYPTRLGVLKRGAGKLFDRMSASMTAAR
;
A
#
# COMPACT_ATOMS: atom_id res chain seq x y z
N MET A 1 -35.45 5.07 7.09
CA MET A 1 -34.24 4.95 7.92
C MET A 1 -33.12 5.54 7.09
N ASN A 2 -32.70 6.78 7.40
CA ASN A 2 -31.59 7.43 6.71
C ASN A 2 -30.30 6.70 7.14
N GLY A 3 -29.78 5.84 6.25
CA GLY A 3 -28.44 5.32 6.39
C GLY A 3 -27.48 6.50 6.25
N GLY A 4 -26.92 6.99 7.36
CA GLY A 4 -25.91 8.03 7.32
C GLY A 4 -24.79 7.57 6.40
N GLN A 5 -24.57 8.31 5.32
CA GLN A 5 -23.51 8.04 4.35
C GLN A 5 -22.19 8.18 5.10
N HIS A 6 -21.45 7.09 5.24
CA HIS A 6 -20.17 7.10 5.96
C HIS A 6 -19.18 7.93 5.16
N VAL A 7 -18.75 9.07 5.71
CA VAL A 7 -17.71 9.92 5.11
C VAL A 7 -16.44 9.10 4.95
N LYS A 8 -15.95 8.95 3.73
CA LYS A 8 -14.74 8.19 3.43
C LYS A 8 -13.49 9.02 3.73
N LYS A 9 -12.58 8.49 4.54
CA LYS A 9 -11.31 9.14 4.83
C LYS A 9 -10.22 8.73 3.84
N VAL A 10 -9.57 9.71 3.21
CA VAL A 10 -8.43 9.49 2.30
C VAL A 10 -7.23 10.29 2.78
N THR A 11 -6.13 9.59 3.11
CA THR A 11 -4.90 10.22 3.59
C THR A 11 -3.79 10.10 2.54
N ALA A 12 -3.21 11.25 2.17
CA ALA A 12 -2.08 11.34 1.27
C ALA A 12 -0.77 11.56 2.05
N PHE A 13 0.15 10.60 1.98
CA PHE A 13 1.48 10.65 2.57
C PHE A 13 2.46 11.23 1.56
N VAL A 14 2.99 12.41 1.86
CA VAL A 14 3.83 13.19 0.95
C VAL A 14 5.30 13.07 1.35
N GLY A 15 6.11 12.45 0.50
CA GLY A 15 7.55 12.29 0.67
C GLY A 15 8.37 13.49 0.18
N SER A 16 7.85 14.71 0.35
CA SER A 16 8.56 15.96 0.04
C SER A 16 8.51 16.91 1.21
N ALA A 17 9.65 17.44 1.64
CA ALA A 17 9.71 18.44 2.68
C ALA A 17 9.17 19.80 2.20
N ARG A 18 9.26 20.09 0.91
CA ARG A 18 8.78 21.35 0.31
C ARG A 18 7.31 21.22 -0.10
N LYS A 19 6.53 22.27 0.19
CA LYS A 19 5.17 22.42 -0.34
C LYS A 19 5.23 22.98 -1.77
N LYS A 20 5.60 22.09 -2.73
CA LYS A 20 5.64 22.36 -4.16
C LYS A 20 4.99 21.19 -4.92
N HIS A 21 5.30 20.97 -6.18
CA HIS A 21 4.67 20.08 -7.14
C HIS A 21 4.11 18.74 -6.59
N THR A 22 4.88 18.00 -5.77
CA THR A 22 4.40 16.74 -5.18
C THR A 22 3.31 16.98 -4.15
N TYR A 23 3.46 18.01 -3.33
CA TYR A 23 2.46 18.41 -2.34
C TYR A 23 1.20 18.93 -3.04
N ASP A 24 1.37 19.85 -4.00
CA ASP A 24 0.27 20.47 -4.74
C ASP A 24 -0.53 19.41 -5.52
N ALA A 25 0.16 18.41 -6.10
CA ALA A 25 -0.49 17.29 -6.77
C ALA A 25 -1.32 16.43 -5.80
N ALA A 26 -0.84 16.21 -4.58
CA ALA A 26 -1.61 15.50 -3.55
C ALA A 26 -2.83 16.30 -3.10
N VAL A 27 -2.69 17.61 -2.90
CA VAL A 27 -3.81 18.52 -2.59
C VAL A 27 -4.85 18.49 -3.69
N GLN A 28 -4.43 18.67 -4.94
CA GLN A 28 -5.33 18.67 -6.10
C GLN A 28 -6.04 17.31 -6.27
N PHE A 29 -5.33 16.21 -6.06
CA PHE A 29 -5.94 14.87 -6.11
C PHE A 29 -7.05 14.71 -5.06
N LEU A 30 -6.81 15.14 -3.81
CA LEU A 30 -7.81 15.10 -2.74
C LEU A 30 -9.00 16.03 -3.06
N SER A 31 -8.74 17.24 -3.55
CA SER A 31 -9.79 18.17 -4.00
C SER A 31 -10.66 17.56 -5.12
N ASN A 32 -10.04 16.86 -6.08
CA ASN A 32 -10.78 16.15 -7.12
C ASN A 32 -11.66 15.03 -6.53
N LEU A 33 -11.21 14.32 -5.49
CA LEU A 33 -12.04 13.31 -4.82
C LEU A 33 -13.21 13.94 -4.07
N GLN A 34 -12.96 15.03 -3.34
CA GLN A 34 -13.99 15.76 -2.59
C GLN A 34 -15.10 16.32 -3.50
N SER A 35 -14.77 16.65 -4.74
CA SER A 35 -15.77 17.07 -5.73
C SER A 35 -16.67 15.92 -6.24
N MET A 36 -16.33 14.65 -5.95
CA MET A 36 -17.07 13.47 -6.40
C MET A 36 -17.99 12.88 -5.33
N GLY A 37 -17.75 13.17 -4.06
CA GLY A 37 -18.55 12.65 -2.94
C GLY A 37 -18.01 13.07 -1.58
N ASP A 38 -18.62 12.54 -0.51
CA ASP A 38 -18.29 12.86 0.87
C ASP A 38 -16.94 12.24 1.26
N ILE A 39 -15.86 12.97 0.96
CA ILE A 39 -14.48 12.56 1.24
C ILE A 39 -13.85 13.50 2.25
N GLU A 40 -13.38 12.96 3.38
CA GLU A 40 -12.45 13.63 4.28
C GLU A 40 -11.02 13.42 3.77
N GLY A 41 -10.38 14.49 3.29
CA GLY A 41 -9.01 14.47 2.78
C GLY A 41 -8.00 14.91 3.84
N GLU A 42 -6.97 14.11 4.11
CA GLU A 42 -5.87 14.45 5.01
C GLU A 42 -4.53 14.43 4.25
N ILE A 43 -3.71 15.48 4.45
CA ILE A 43 -2.31 15.51 3.97
C ILE A 43 -1.36 15.26 5.14
N VAL A 44 -0.53 14.25 5.02
CA VAL A 44 0.53 13.89 5.96
C VAL A 44 1.87 14.09 5.26
N ARG A 45 2.60 15.15 5.62
CA ARG A 45 3.98 15.32 5.12
C ARG A 45 4.91 14.48 5.99
N LEU A 46 5.62 13.54 5.39
CA LEU A 46 6.55 12.68 6.13
C LEU A 46 7.69 13.46 6.81
N SER A 47 8.00 14.68 6.30
CA SER A 47 8.99 15.57 6.90
C SER A 47 8.57 16.17 8.24
N ASP A 48 7.29 16.14 8.59
CA ASP A 48 6.78 16.66 9.86
C ASP A 48 6.85 15.60 10.97
N TYR A 49 7.32 14.40 10.65
CA TYR A 49 7.43 13.25 11.56
C TYR A 49 8.89 12.84 11.69
N ARG A 50 9.26 12.40 12.88
CA ARG A 50 10.57 11.81 13.11
C ARG A 50 10.57 10.37 12.63
N LEU A 51 11.28 10.09 11.54
CA LEU A 51 11.50 8.75 11.00
C LEU A 51 13.00 8.45 10.99
N GLU A 52 13.40 7.47 11.77
CA GLU A 52 14.78 6.97 11.77
C GLU A 52 14.98 5.94 10.65
N ILE A 53 16.21 5.88 10.15
CA ILE A 53 16.60 4.91 9.10
C ILE A 53 16.57 3.49 9.69
N CYS A 54 15.90 2.57 9.00
CA CYS A 54 15.84 1.17 9.40
C CYS A 54 17.25 0.56 9.53
N LYS A 55 17.54 -0.06 10.68
CA LYS A 55 18.83 -0.71 10.95
C LYS A 55 18.98 -2.11 10.34
N GLY A 56 17.93 -2.66 9.71
CA GLY A 56 17.94 -4.01 9.16
C GLY A 56 18.13 -5.13 10.21
N CYS A 57 17.84 -4.86 11.48
CA CYS A 57 18.11 -5.79 12.60
C CYS A 57 17.16 -6.99 12.68
N CYS A 58 16.15 -7.06 11.83
CA CYS A 58 15.14 -8.14 11.73
C CYS A 58 14.34 -8.43 13.01
N VAL A 59 14.45 -7.63 14.08
CA VAL A 59 13.70 -7.81 15.33
C VAL A 59 12.18 -7.82 15.09
N CYS A 60 11.69 -6.97 14.18
CA CYS A 60 10.27 -6.91 13.81
C CYS A 60 9.75 -8.20 13.14
N PHE A 61 10.61 -8.99 12.50
CA PHE A 61 10.26 -10.30 11.93
C PHE A 61 10.31 -11.40 12.98
N GLN A 62 11.30 -11.35 13.89
CA GLN A 62 11.54 -12.39 14.87
C GLN A 62 10.63 -12.25 16.10
N LYS A 63 10.59 -11.05 16.70
CA LYS A 63 9.91 -10.78 17.97
C LYS A 63 8.62 -9.97 17.84
N GLY A 64 8.49 -9.22 16.76
CA GLY A 64 7.37 -8.33 16.49
C GLY A 64 7.81 -6.88 16.31
N GLU A 65 7.00 -6.13 15.57
CA GLU A 65 7.24 -4.71 15.27
C GLU A 65 7.22 -3.81 16.53
N GLU A 66 6.55 -4.22 17.57
CA GLU A 66 6.48 -3.57 18.88
C GLU A 66 7.83 -3.56 19.60
N HIS A 67 8.71 -4.53 19.29
CA HIS A 67 10.06 -4.64 19.84
C HIS A 67 11.12 -3.91 19.02
N CYS A 68 10.71 -3.12 18.01
CA CYS A 68 11.65 -2.34 17.22
C CYS A 68 12.49 -1.41 18.12
N PRO A 69 13.84 -1.42 18.00
CA PRO A 69 14.69 -0.57 18.85
C PRO A 69 14.58 0.93 18.52
N LEU A 70 14.05 1.27 17.33
CA LEU A 70 13.84 2.66 16.92
C LEU A 70 12.51 3.15 17.50
N LYS A 71 12.57 4.25 18.27
CA LYS A 71 11.42 4.89 18.92
C LYS A 71 11.14 6.21 18.22
N ASP A 72 10.36 6.13 17.15
CA ASP A 72 10.02 7.22 16.25
C ASP A 72 8.52 7.20 15.90
N ASP A 73 8.09 8.07 14.98
CA ASP A 73 6.69 8.25 14.64
C ASP A 73 6.15 7.21 13.63
N ARG A 74 6.86 6.09 13.41
CA ARG A 74 6.41 5.01 12.51
C ARG A 74 4.99 4.54 12.82
N ASP A 75 4.71 4.27 14.09
CA ASP A 75 3.43 3.67 14.50
C ASP A 75 2.29 4.69 14.35
N VAL A 76 2.53 5.97 14.62
CA VAL A 76 1.58 7.07 14.35
C VAL A 76 1.21 7.12 12.87
N LEU A 77 2.18 6.98 11.96
CA LEU A 77 1.92 6.96 10.53
C LEU A 77 1.15 5.70 10.10
N ILE A 78 1.45 4.54 10.68
CA ILE A 78 0.70 3.31 10.44
C ILE A 78 -0.75 3.44 10.92
N GLU A 79 -0.98 4.02 12.10
CA GLU A 79 -2.33 4.27 12.62
C GLU A 79 -3.14 5.17 11.68
N LYS A 80 -2.53 6.23 11.13
CA LYS A 80 -3.17 7.07 10.11
C LYS A 80 -3.54 6.29 8.85
N MET A 81 -2.66 5.39 8.37
CA MET A 81 -2.98 4.49 7.25
C MET A 81 -4.13 3.55 7.61
N MET A 82 -4.14 3.01 8.83
CA MET A 82 -5.19 2.10 9.32
C MET A 82 -6.54 2.81 9.51
N ALA A 83 -6.54 4.07 9.89
CA ALA A 83 -7.76 4.87 10.07
C ALA A 83 -8.38 5.35 8.74
N SER A 84 -7.67 5.21 7.61
CA SER A 84 -8.11 5.69 6.29
C SER A 84 -8.83 4.59 5.50
N ASP A 85 -9.84 4.96 4.71
CA ASP A 85 -10.44 4.09 3.67
C ASP A 85 -9.58 4.04 2.41
N GLY A 86 -8.82 5.11 2.17
CA GLY A 86 -7.91 5.23 1.05
C GLY A 86 -6.58 5.87 1.42
N VAL A 87 -5.50 5.40 0.79
CA VAL A 87 -4.13 5.88 1.02
C VAL A 87 -3.49 6.26 -0.30
N VAL A 88 -2.82 7.40 -0.30
CA VAL A 88 -2.02 7.89 -1.43
C VAL A 88 -0.58 8.04 -0.98
N LEU A 89 0.37 7.45 -1.70
CA LEU A 89 1.79 7.76 -1.53
C LEU A 89 2.23 8.72 -2.64
N ALA A 90 2.62 9.93 -2.26
CA ALA A 90 3.09 10.95 -3.20
C ALA A 90 4.59 11.20 -2.99
N SER A 91 5.41 10.93 -4.01
CA SER A 91 6.87 11.11 -3.94
C SER A 91 7.41 11.90 -5.12
N PRO A 92 8.38 12.80 -4.91
CA PRO A 92 9.18 13.28 -6.02
C PRO A 92 10.11 12.16 -6.52
N ASN A 93 10.47 12.23 -7.80
CA ASN A 93 11.53 11.42 -8.38
C ASN A 93 12.87 12.14 -8.17
N TYR A 94 13.67 11.64 -7.24
CA TYR A 94 15.03 12.10 -7.01
C TYR A 94 16.02 11.00 -7.39
N SER A 95 16.95 11.29 -8.29
CA SER A 95 17.97 10.33 -8.74
C SER A 95 17.36 8.98 -9.16
N PHE A 96 16.25 9.02 -9.90
CA PHE A 96 15.49 7.85 -10.38
C PHE A 96 14.93 6.96 -9.26
N GLN A 97 14.74 7.53 -8.06
CA GLN A 97 14.14 6.84 -6.91
C GLN A 97 13.13 7.72 -6.18
N VAL A 98 12.31 7.09 -5.33
CA VAL A 98 11.50 7.84 -4.35
C VAL A 98 12.42 8.65 -3.43
N SER A 99 11.93 9.72 -2.87
CA SER A 99 12.73 10.51 -1.93
C SER A 99 13.24 9.68 -0.75
N ALA A 100 14.37 10.08 -0.17
CA ALA A 100 14.97 9.39 0.98
C ALA A 100 13.97 9.24 2.14
N ILE A 101 13.16 10.27 2.43
CA ILE A 101 12.17 10.21 3.50
C ILE A 101 11.02 9.23 3.18
N MET A 102 10.57 9.17 1.92
CA MET A 102 9.61 8.16 1.48
C MET A 102 10.20 6.76 1.61
N LYS A 103 11.47 6.57 1.20
CA LYS A 103 12.13 5.27 1.32
C LYS A 103 12.33 4.87 2.77
N ALA A 104 12.73 5.80 3.65
CA ALA A 104 12.82 5.54 5.07
C ALA A 104 11.47 5.07 5.64
N PHE A 105 10.36 5.71 5.27
CA PHE A 105 9.03 5.27 5.68
C PHE A 105 8.72 3.85 5.18
N LEU A 106 8.98 3.55 3.91
CA LEU A 106 8.71 2.22 3.34
C LEU A 106 9.57 1.12 3.99
N ASP A 107 10.84 1.40 4.30
CA ASP A 107 11.71 0.46 4.99
C ASP A 107 11.23 0.14 6.41
N ARG A 108 10.60 1.13 7.06
CA ARG A 108 9.99 0.95 8.38
C ARG A 108 8.69 0.13 8.35
N LEU A 109 8.11 -0.09 7.16
CA LEU A 109 6.95 -0.98 6.92
C LEU A 109 7.36 -2.41 6.53
N GLY A 110 8.65 -2.75 6.51
CA GLY A 110 9.16 -4.04 6.02
C GLY A 110 8.41 -5.27 6.57
N PHE A 111 8.10 -5.29 7.87
CA PHE A 111 7.36 -6.38 8.50
C PHE A 111 5.93 -6.55 7.95
N ALA A 112 5.33 -5.48 7.45
CA ALA A 112 3.96 -5.52 6.93
C ALA A 112 3.87 -6.22 5.56
N PHE A 113 4.99 -6.47 4.87
CA PHE A 113 5.00 -7.33 3.68
C PHE A 113 4.89 -8.82 4.04
N HIS A 114 5.35 -9.23 5.22
CA HIS A 114 5.16 -10.58 5.75
C HIS A 114 3.77 -10.74 6.38
N ARG A 115 3.28 -9.69 7.01
CA ARG A 115 2.00 -9.65 7.73
C ARG A 115 1.13 -8.52 7.17
N PRO A 116 0.63 -8.65 5.92
CA PRO A 116 -0.16 -7.59 5.29
C PRO A 116 -1.42 -7.31 6.11
N ARG A 117 -1.79 -6.03 6.17
CA ARG A 117 -2.83 -5.57 7.11
C ARG A 117 -3.77 -4.49 6.58
N PHE A 118 -3.54 -4.01 5.36
CA PHE A 118 -4.35 -2.92 4.79
C PHE A 118 -5.45 -3.41 3.85
N PHE A 119 -5.93 -4.63 4.08
CA PHE A 119 -7.05 -5.19 3.32
C PHE A 119 -8.31 -4.34 3.46
N GLY A 120 -9.08 -4.27 2.40
CA GLY A 120 -10.29 -3.47 2.34
C GLY A 120 -10.07 -2.01 1.95
N LYS A 121 -8.85 -1.49 2.10
CA LYS A 121 -8.50 -0.09 1.81
C LYS A 121 -8.03 0.08 0.38
N THR A 122 -8.29 1.26 -0.21
CA THR A 122 -7.86 1.61 -1.57
C THR A 122 -6.51 2.31 -1.55
N PHE A 123 -5.66 2.04 -2.54
CA PHE A 123 -4.32 2.63 -2.66
C PHE A 123 -4.07 3.18 -4.05
N THR A 124 -3.30 4.26 -4.11
CA THR A 124 -2.70 4.75 -5.35
C THR A 124 -1.41 5.52 -5.07
N SER A 125 -0.63 5.80 -6.11
CA SER A 125 0.61 6.56 -6.00
C SER A 125 0.64 7.75 -6.95
N ILE A 126 1.32 8.83 -6.55
CA ILE A 126 1.60 10.02 -7.36
C ILE A 126 3.11 10.25 -7.38
N VAL A 127 3.70 10.31 -8.56
CA VAL A 127 5.12 10.63 -8.72
C VAL A 127 5.27 11.93 -9.50
N ALA A 128 5.93 12.91 -8.90
CA ALA A 128 6.32 14.15 -9.58
C ALA A 128 7.76 14.04 -10.08
N GLN A 129 8.00 14.29 -11.37
CA GLN A 129 9.33 14.19 -11.98
C GLN A 129 9.67 15.39 -12.83
N GLY A 130 10.97 15.67 -12.99
CA GLY A 130 11.46 16.64 -13.94
C GLY A 130 11.47 16.09 -15.38
N ILE A 131 12.25 15.04 -15.65
CA ILE A 131 12.52 14.60 -17.04
C ILE A 131 11.89 13.22 -17.31
N TYR A 132 12.40 12.13 -16.73
CA TYR A 132 11.94 10.78 -17.04
C TYR A 132 12.15 9.79 -15.87
N GLY A 133 11.71 8.53 -16.04
CA GLY A 133 11.92 7.44 -15.10
C GLY A 133 10.80 7.27 -14.07
N GLY A 134 9.93 8.27 -13.88
CA GLY A 134 8.91 8.26 -12.83
C GLY A 134 7.86 7.17 -12.97
N ASN A 135 7.58 6.66 -14.18
CA ASN A 135 6.65 5.54 -14.34
C ASN A 135 7.16 4.26 -13.66
N LYS A 136 8.47 4.02 -13.62
CA LYS A 136 9.07 2.90 -12.88
C LYS A 136 8.84 3.05 -11.38
N LEU A 137 8.82 4.29 -10.87
CA LEU A 137 8.53 4.56 -9.46
C LEU A 137 7.03 4.40 -9.16
N VAL A 138 6.16 4.74 -10.10
CA VAL A 138 4.73 4.42 -9.99
C VAL A 138 4.54 2.91 -9.89
N ASP A 139 5.17 2.13 -10.77
CA ASP A 139 5.10 0.66 -10.72
C ASP A 139 5.63 0.11 -9.39
N TYR A 140 6.74 0.65 -8.90
CA TYR A 140 7.32 0.29 -7.60
C TYR A 140 6.35 0.59 -6.44
N LEU A 141 5.79 1.81 -6.36
CA LEU A 141 4.87 2.18 -5.29
C LEU A 141 3.55 1.40 -5.37
N ASP A 142 3.05 1.14 -6.58
CA ASP A 142 1.86 0.32 -6.79
C ASP A 142 2.10 -1.13 -6.31
N PHE A 143 3.31 -1.68 -6.56
CA PHE A 143 3.72 -2.98 -6.05
C PHE A 143 3.86 -2.98 -4.52
N VAL A 144 4.38 -1.90 -3.92
CA VAL A 144 4.38 -1.71 -2.46
C VAL A 144 2.96 -1.76 -1.90
N GLY A 145 2.03 -0.98 -2.48
CA GLY A 145 0.61 -1.00 -2.07
C GLY A 145 -0.01 -2.40 -2.15
N PHE A 146 0.26 -3.13 -3.24
CA PHE A 146 -0.16 -4.51 -3.42
C PHE A 146 0.40 -5.43 -2.31
N GLY A 147 1.71 -5.37 -2.04
CA GLY A 147 2.37 -6.21 -1.03
C GLY A 147 1.89 -5.93 0.40
N LEU A 148 1.49 -4.70 0.70
CA LEU A 148 0.91 -4.30 1.98
C LEU A 148 -0.55 -4.75 2.17
N GLY A 149 -1.22 -5.24 1.11
CA GLY A 149 -2.58 -5.77 1.15
C GLY A 149 -3.67 -4.82 0.66
N PHE A 150 -3.32 -3.68 0.09
CA PHE A 150 -4.29 -2.72 -0.43
C PHE A 150 -4.98 -3.19 -1.74
N ASN A 151 -6.15 -2.62 -1.99
CA ASN A 151 -6.79 -2.61 -3.30
C ASN A 151 -6.14 -1.53 -4.17
N THR A 152 -5.11 -1.87 -4.91
CA THR A 152 -4.29 -0.92 -5.66
C THR A 152 -4.97 -0.44 -6.93
N VAL A 153 -5.02 0.88 -7.11
CA VAL A 153 -5.40 1.58 -8.34
C VAL A 153 -4.15 2.17 -8.96
N LYS A 154 -3.95 1.96 -10.25
CA LYS A 154 -2.76 2.44 -10.97
C LYS A 154 -2.49 3.91 -10.70
N GLY A 155 -1.30 4.20 -10.19
CA GLY A 155 -0.81 5.53 -9.92
C GLY A 155 -0.56 6.37 -11.17
N SER A 156 -0.09 7.60 -10.96
CA SER A 156 0.24 8.52 -12.05
C SER A 156 1.59 9.18 -11.84
N CYS A 157 2.28 9.39 -12.96
CA CYS A 157 3.48 10.21 -13.03
C CYS A 157 3.14 11.54 -13.69
N ILE A 158 3.47 12.65 -13.04
CA ILE A 158 3.31 14.01 -13.57
C ILE A 158 4.67 14.65 -13.84
N MET A 159 4.74 15.42 -14.91
CA MET A 159 5.95 16.15 -15.26
C MET A 159 5.87 17.58 -14.75
N THR A 160 6.87 18.01 -13.99
CA THR A 160 6.89 19.28 -13.24
C THR A 160 8.22 20.00 -13.41
N ILE A 161 8.56 20.40 -14.66
CA ILE A 161 9.73 21.20 -14.97
C ILE A 161 9.40 22.68 -14.77
N ASP A 162 10.11 23.35 -13.89
CA ASP A 162 9.93 24.79 -13.65
C ASP A 162 10.58 25.63 -14.75
N PRO A 163 9.91 26.70 -15.25
CA PRO A 163 8.53 27.07 -14.93
C PRO A 163 7.53 26.13 -15.63
N VAL A 164 6.50 25.67 -14.89
CA VAL A 164 5.44 24.85 -15.46
C VAL A 164 4.64 25.70 -16.45
N THR A 165 4.59 25.26 -17.71
CA THR A 165 3.79 25.93 -18.75
C THR A 165 2.30 25.60 -18.59
N GLU A 166 1.41 26.43 -19.13
CA GLU A 166 -0.04 26.19 -19.13
C GLU A 166 -0.40 24.81 -19.72
N LYS A 167 0.25 24.44 -20.81
CA LYS A 167 0.06 23.11 -21.47
C LYS A 167 0.44 21.95 -20.52
N GLN A 168 1.51 22.11 -19.77
CA GLN A 168 1.92 21.13 -18.77
C GLN A 168 0.91 21.08 -17.62
N GLN A 169 0.47 22.24 -17.11
CA GLN A 169 -0.54 22.31 -16.05
C GLN A 169 -1.83 21.61 -16.48
N HIS A 170 -2.34 21.89 -17.65
CA HIS A 170 -3.53 21.19 -18.18
C HIS A 170 -3.36 19.68 -18.30
N LYS A 171 -2.12 19.20 -18.60
CA LYS A 171 -1.84 17.76 -18.62
C LYS A 171 -1.82 17.18 -17.21
N ILE A 172 -1.26 17.89 -16.24
CA ILE A 172 -1.27 17.51 -14.80
C ILE A 172 -2.72 17.39 -14.32
N ASP A 173 -3.53 18.43 -14.57
CA ASP A 173 -4.93 18.50 -14.13
C ASP A 173 -5.76 17.31 -14.67
N ARG A 174 -5.62 17.03 -15.97
CA ARG A 174 -6.31 15.90 -16.60
C ARG A 174 -5.84 14.55 -16.04
N THR A 175 -4.55 14.42 -15.79
CA THR A 175 -3.95 13.19 -15.25
C THR A 175 -4.47 12.90 -13.84
N LEU A 176 -4.43 13.90 -12.95
CA LEU A 176 -4.88 13.78 -11.57
C LEU A 176 -6.40 13.59 -11.49
N ALA A 177 -7.19 14.29 -12.32
CA ALA A 177 -8.63 14.10 -12.38
C ALA A 177 -9.01 12.68 -12.86
N ALA A 178 -8.31 12.16 -13.87
CA ALA A 178 -8.53 10.79 -14.35
C ALA A 178 -8.15 9.74 -13.30
N GLN A 179 -7.06 9.96 -12.55
CA GLN A 179 -6.65 9.10 -11.46
C GLN A 179 -7.67 9.15 -10.31
N ALA A 180 -8.14 10.34 -9.92
CA ALA A 180 -9.14 10.51 -8.87
C ALA A 180 -10.44 9.77 -9.21
N ARG A 181 -10.91 9.85 -10.46
CA ARG A 181 -12.10 9.08 -10.92
C ARG A 181 -11.89 7.56 -10.76
N ARG A 182 -10.72 7.02 -11.15
CA ARG A 182 -10.44 5.58 -10.99
C ARG A 182 -10.37 5.18 -9.52
N PHE A 183 -9.76 6.03 -8.69
CA PHE A 183 -9.63 5.80 -7.26
C PHE A 183 -11.00 5.84 -6.56
N TYR A 184 -11.82 6.86 -6.84
CA TYR A 184 -13.16 6.98 -6.32
C TYR A 184 -14.03 5.78 -6.72
N ALA A 185 -14.01 5.42 -8.00
CA ALA A 185 -14.72 4.23 -8.48
C ALA A 185 -14.26 2.92 -7.78
N ARG A 186 -13.02 2.85 -7.27
CA ARG A 186 -12.56 1.71 -6.47
C ARG A 186 -13.02 1.81 -5.02
N LEU A 187 -13.07 3.00 -4.43
CA LEU A 187 -13.61 3.23 -3.07
C LEU A 187 -15.07 2.79 -2.94
N GLU A 188 -15.85 2.97 -4.01
CA GLU A 188 -17.28 2.61 -4.05
C GLU A 188 -17.53 1.10 -4.28
N LYS A 189 -16.50 0.33 -4.62
CA LYS A 189 -16.62 -1.12 -4.80
C LYS A 189 -16.46 -1.87 -3.46
N PRO A 190 -16.93 -3.14 -3.37
CA PRO A 190 -16.72 -3.96 -2.18
C PRO A 190 -15.27 -3.92 -1.70
N ALA A 191 -15.09 -3.69 -0.39
CA ALA A 191 -13.78 -3.55 0.22
C ALA A 191 -12.92 -4.83 0.08
N TYR A 192 -13.56 -6.00 0.11
CA TYR A 192 -12.92 -7.33 0.06
C TYR A 192 -13.25 -8.05 -1.25
N PRO A 193 -12.57 -7.72 -2.36
CA PRO A 193 -12.82 -8.35 -3.65
C PRO A 193 -12.35 -9.81 -3.67
N VAL A 194 -12.87 -10.60 -4.61
CA VAL A 194 -12.32 -11.94 -4.88
C VAL A 194 -10.87 -11.78 -5.36
N PRO A 195 -9.89 -12.45 -4.73
CA PRO A 195 -8.48 -12.29 -5.08
C PRO A 195 -8.20 -12.67 -6.56
N THR A 196 -7.25 -11.97 -7.16
CA THR A 196 -6.68 -12.36 -8.45
C THR A 196 -5.92 -13.69 -8.33
N TRP A 197 -5.58 -14.32 -9.45
CA TRP A 197 -4.77 -15.54 -9.45
C TRP A 197 -3.40 -15.35 -8.77
N LEU A 198 -2.74 -14.24 -9.04
CA LEU A 198 -1.46 -13.90 -8.43
C LEU A 198 -1.59 -13.72 -6.90
N GLN A 199 -2.59 -13.00 -6.45
CA GLN A 199 -2.85 -12.79 -5.02
C GLN A 199 -3.12 -14.11 -4.30
N LEU A 200 -3.95 -14.97 -4.92
CA LEU A 200 -4.23 -16.29 -4.38
C LEU A 200 -2.97 -17.17 -4.30
N MET A 201 -2.16 -17.17 -5.36
CA MET A 201 -0.90 -17.90 -5.40
C MET A 201 0.06 -17.44 -4.30
N ILE A 202 0.29 -16.13 -4.17
CA ILE A 202 1.18 -15.57 -3.14
C ILE A 202 0.71 -15.95 -1.74
N PHE A 203 -0.59 -15.80 -1.46
CA PHE A 203 -1.14 -16.18 -0.16
C PHE A 203 -0.96 -17.66 0.13
N ARG A 204 -1.41 -18.54 -0.79
CA ARG A 204 -1.41 -19.98 -0.58
C ARG A 204 0.01 -20.54 -0.42
N MET A 205 0.94 -20.11 -1.26
CA MET A 205 2.34 -20.53 -1.15
C MET A 205 3.00 -20.00 0.12
N GLY A 206 2.81 -18.69 0.43
CA GLY A 206 3.37 -18.08 1.64
C GLY A 206 2.83 -18.72 2.92
N ARG A 207 1.50 -18.90 3.02
CA ARG A 207 0.86 -19.58 4.15
C ARG A 207 1.39 -21.01 4.34
N THR A 208 1.49 -21.78 3.24
CA THR A 208 1.96 -23.16 3.30
C THR A 208 3.40 -23.23 3.77
N LYS A 209 4.25 -22.34 3.27
CA LYS A 209 5.64 -22.23 3.73
C LYS A 209 5.73 -21.90 5.23
N ILE A 210 4.99 -20.87 5.69
CA ILE A 210 4.94 -20.51 7.12
C ILE A 210 4.52 -21.71 7.97
N ARG A 211 3.50 -22.46 7.56
CA ARG A 211 2.99 -23.62 8.29
C ARG A 211 4.00 -24.78 8.36
N LEU A 212 4.84 -24.96 7.34
CA LEU A 212 5.77 -26.08 7.26
C LEU A 212 7.16 -25.79 7.84
N GLU A 213 7.62 -24.52 7.75
CA GLU A 213 8.99 -24.15 8.12
C GLU A 213 9.07 -23.41 9.46
N LEU A 214 7.96 -22.90 9.99
CA LEU A 214 7.92 -22.07 11.19
C LEU A 214 7.02 -22.70 12.26
N ASP A 215 7.22 -22.28 13.49
CA ASP A 215 6.44 -22.67 14.68
C ASP A 215 6.05 -21.45 15.52
N ASP A 216 5.47 -21.71 16.70
CA ASP A 216 4.98 -20.67 17.63
C ASP A 216 6.08 -19.71 18.12
N SER A 217 7.36 -20.07 18.00
CA SER A 217 8.48 -19.17 18.32
C SER A 217 8.65 -18.07 17.27
N SER A 218 8.11 -18.26 16.08
CA SER A 218 8.14 -17.28 14.99
C SER A 218 6.98 -16.29 15.09
N ARG A 219 7.29 -15.00 15.03
CA ARG A 219 6.27 -13.94 15.01
C ARG A 219 5.30 -14.06 13.82
N ASP A 220 5.80 -14.45 12.65
CA ASP A 220 4.97 -14.62 11.46
C ASP A 220 4.00 -15.78 11.63
N TYR A 221 4.45 -16.93 12.16
CA TYR A 221 3.58 -18.05 12.46
C TYR A 221 2.49 -17.69 13.47
N ALA A 222 2.88 -17.14 14.62
CA ALA A 222 1.94 -16.72 15.66
C ALA A 222 0.90 -15.70 15.14
N TYR A 223 1.32 -14.78 14.27
CA TYR A 223 0.39 -13.82 13.63
C TYR A 223 -0.59 -14.51 12.68
N TYR A 224 -0.12 -15.43 11.82
CA TYR A 224 -0.98 -16.18 10.91
C TYR A 224 -1.93 -17.09 11.65
N ALA A 225 -1.48 -17.77 12.70
CA ALA A 225 -2.32 -18.59 13.59
C ALA A 225 -3.42 -17.75 14.25
N GLY A 226 -3.04 -16.61 14.86
CA GLY A 226 -3.98 -15.71 15.53
C GLY A 226 -5.01 -15.06 14.60
N LYS A 227 -4.71 -14.95 13.29
CA LYS A 227 -5.65 -14.50 12.25
C LYS A 227 -6.47 -15.64 11.63
N GLY A 228 -6.21 -16.90 11.99
CA GLY A 228 -6.81 -18.07 11.36
C GLY A 228 -6.35 -18.30 9.91
N TRP A 229 -5.26 -17.65 9.50
CA TRP A 229 -4.80 -17.71 8.11
C TRP A 229 -4.12 -19.02 7.74
N LEU A 230 -3.62 -19.77 8.72
CA LEU A 230 -2.98 -21.07 8.47
C LEU A 230 -3.96 -22.07 7.82
N GLU A 231 -5.25 -21.97 8.09
CA GLU A 231 -6.29 -22.86 7.58
C GLU A 231 -7.25 -22.18 6.58
N SER A 232 -7.18 -20.86 6.41
CA SER A 232 -8.10 -20.13 5.55
C SER A 232 -7.74 -20.26 4.06
N ASP A 233 -8.71 -20.01 3.18
CA ASP A 233 -8.49 -19.98 1.73
C ASP A 233 -7.82 -18.70 1.23
N TYR A 234 -7.95 -17.60 2.02
CA TYR A 234 -7.35 -16.30 1.72
C TYR A 234 -7.30 -15.44 2.99
N TYR A 235 -6.62 -14.30 2.97
CA TYR A 235 -6.46 -13.35 4.09
C TYR A 235 -7.78 -12.90 4.72
N TYR A 236 -8.88 -12.93 4.00
CA TYR A 236 -10.23 -12.56 4.46
C TYR A 236 -11.29 -13.48 3.87
N PRO A 237 -12.47 -13.58 4.50
CA PRO A 237 -13.58 -14.38 3.98
C PRO A 237 -13.94 -13.96 2.56
N THR A 238 -13.89 -14.91 1.62
CA THR A 238 -14.22 -14.69 0.21
C THR A 238 -14.77 -15.95 -0.44
N ARG A 239 -15.68 -15.79 -1.39
CA ARG A 239 -16.23 -16.94 -2.15
C ARG A 239 -15.35 -17.24 -3.35
N LEU A 240 -14.42 -18.17 -3.19
CA LEU A 240 -13.64 -18.67 -4.31
C LEU A 240 -14.50 -19.63 -5.17
N GLY A 241 -14.53 -19.41 -6.50
CA GLY A 241 -15.10 -20.38 -7.44
C GLY A 241 -14.30 -21.69 -7.45
N VAL A 242 -14.92 -22.75 -8.01
CA VAL A 242 -14.34 -24.11 -8.04
C VAL A 242 -12.92 -24.12 -8.60
N LEU A 243 -12.69 -23.41 -9.71
CA LEU A 243 -11.36 -23.33 -10.35
C LEU A 243 -10.30 -22.69 -9.42
N LYS A 244 -10.62 -21.58 -8.75
CA LYS A 244 -9.70 -20.94 -7.81
C LYS A 244 -9.43 -21.81 -6.58
N ARG A 245 -10.41 -22.54 -6.08
CA ARG A 245 -10.20 -23.51 -4.99
C ARG A 245 -9.27 -24.64 -5.41
N GLY A 246 -9.47 -25.20 -6.60
CA GLY A 246 -8.59 -26.23 -7.17
C GLY A 246 -7.15 -25.74 -7.34
N ALA A 247 -6.98 -24.57 -7.94
CA ALA A 247 -5.66 -23.94 -8.10
C ALA A 247 -5.00 -23.60 -6.74
N GLY A 248 -5.76 -23.16 -5.75
CA GLY A 248 -5.24 -22.95 -4.40
C GLY A 248 -4.61 -24.21 -3.81
N LYS A 249 -5.28 -25.36 -3.94
CA LYS A 249 -4.71 -26.66 -3.51
C LYS A 249 -3.45 -27.03 -4.30
N LEU A 250 -3.39 -26.69 -5.60
CA LEU A 250 -2.18 -26.89 -6.41
C LEU A 250 -1.02 -26.02 -5.91
N PHE A 251 -1.26 -24.74 -5.62
CA PHE A 251 -0.26 -23.83 -5.07
C PHE A 251 0.27 -24.31 -3.70
N ASP A 252 -0.59 -24.85 -2.84
CA ASP A 252 -0.16 -25.47 -1.58
C ASP A 252 0.80 -26.66 -1.83
N ARG A 253 0.45 -27.56 -2.76
CA ARG A 253 1.31 -28.71 -3.10
C ARG A 253 2.65 -28.28 -3.69
N MET A 254 2.63 -27.28 -4.58
CA MET A 254 3.87 -26.73 -5.15
C MET A 254 4.77 -26.15 -4.05
N SER A 255 4.22 -25.36 -3.13
CA SER A 255 4.99 -24.82 -2.01
C SER A 255 5.56 -25.92 -1.12
N ALA A 256 4.76 -26.93 -0.75
CA ALA A 256 5.21 -28.06 0.05
C ALA A 256 6.35 -28.87 -0.63
N SER A 257 6.23 -29.10 -1.93
CA SER A 257 7.29 -29.78 -2.72
C SER A 257 8.59 -28.98 -2.75
N MET A 258 8.50 -27.64 -2.90
CA MET A 258 9.68 -26.76 -2.89
C MET A 258 10.35 -26.71 -1.50
N THR A 259 9.57 -26.83 -0.42
CA THR A 259 10.09 -26.88 0.95
C THR A 259 10.79 -28.22 1.22
N ALA A 260 10.21 -29.34 0.77
CA ALA A 260 10.78 -30.68 0.96
C ALA A 260 12.08 -30.92 0.15
N ALA A 261 12.32 -30.14 -0.91
CA ALA A 261 13.51 -30.25 -1.77
C ALA A 261 14.71 -29.42 -1.27
N ARG A 262 14.60 -28.73 -0.13
CA ARG A 262 15.67 -27.97 0.54
C ARG A 262 16.26 -28.74 1.69
#